data_8202eed76337317dcc0a8be831e8edfc
#
_entry.id   8202eed76337317dcc0a8be831e8edfc
#
_cell.length_a   1.000
_cell.length_b   1.000
_cell.length_c   1.000
_cell.angle_alpha   90.00
_cell.angle_beta   90.00
_cell.angle_gamma   90.00
#
_symmetry.space_group_name_H-M   'P 1'
#
loop_
_entity.id
_entity.type
_entity.pdbx_description
1 polymer ?
#
loop_
_entity_poly.entity_id
_entity_poly.type
_entity_poly.pdbx_seq_one_letter_code
_entity_poly.pdbx_strand_id
1 'polypeptide(L)'
;MAYKIFYTTFLFFISYSLLLTFSSVQNKNAPQNMWQENMIKMQNFIYTHNTSSNIILGSSLSMGIKPFNNNYYNLAAGGGNPFAGLEILKRTNNNGKIIYIEINYLLTKSVSDDKYLASLFMPILNDLRAYLPPLREKHQPFSLIGFYFQTKVLKRIFST
;
A
#
# COMPACT_ATOMS: atom_id res chain seq x y z
N MET A 1 -11.85 30.91 16.48
CA MET A 1 -12.20 29.50 16.60
C MET A 1 -11.36 28.63 15.64
N ALA A 2 -11.25 28.97 14.38
CA ALA A 2 -10.52 28.21 13.35
C ALA A 2 -9.04 27.90 13.69
N TYR A 3 -8.29 28.85 14.24
CA TYR A 3 -6.87 28.63 14.58
C TYR A 3 -6.67 27.58 15.70
N LYS A 4 -7.60 27.48 16.65
CA LYS A 4 -7.52 26.46 17.72
C LYS A 4 -7.69 25.06 17.11
N ILE A 5 -8.62 24.89 16.18
CA ILE A 5 -8.83 23.63 15.47
C ILE A 5 -7.58 23.27 14.66
N PHE A 6 -7.01 24.24 13.96
CA PHE A 6 -5.78 24.03 13.19
C PHE A 6 -4.61 23.58 14.09
N TYR A 7 -4.37 24.27 15.22
CA TYR A 7 -3.29 23.91 16.14
C TYR A 7 -3.51 22.53 16.77
N THR A 8 -4.73 22.19 17.20
CA THR A 8 -5.01 20.87 17.77
C THR A 8 -4.82 19.75 16.76
N THR A 9 -5.29 19.93 15.52
CA THR A 9 -5.10 18.95 14.45
C THR A 9 -3.61 18.79 14.09
N PHE A 10 -2.87 19.88 14.01
CA PHE A 10 -1.44 19.87 13.73
C PHE A 10 -0.64 19.19 14.84
N LEU A 11 -0.96 19.48 16.11
CA LEU A 11 -0.32 18.84 17.27
C LEU A 11 -0.61 17.33 17.30
N PHE A 12 -1.85 16.94 17.00
CA PHE A 12 -2.23 15.53 16.90
C PHE A 12 -1.44 14.83 15.78
N PHE A 13 -1.30 15.46 14.61
CA PHE A 13 -0.54 14.91 13.50
C PHE A 13 0.95 14.73 13.84
N ILE A 14 1.57 15.70 14.50
CA ILE A 14 2.95 15.60 14.97
C ILE A 14 3.10 14.46 15.98
N SER A 15 2.24 14.41 17.00
CA SER A 15 2.27 13.36 18.01
C SER A 15 2.10 11.98 17.41
N TYR A 16 1.19 11.83 16.46
CA TYR A 16 0.98 10.60 15.71
C TYR A 16 2.21 10.21 14.87
N SER A 17 2.83 11.17 14.20
CA SER A 17 4.06 10.97 13.41
C SER A 17 5.22 10.48 14.29
N LEU A 18 5.39 11.09 15.45
CA LEU A 18 6.39 10.67 16.42
C LEU A 18 6.10 9.26 16.95
N LEU A 19 4.86 8.96 17.28
CA LEU A 19 4.45 7.64 17.73
C LEU A 19 4.77 6.57 16.68
N LEU A 20 4.49 6.82 15.40
CA LEU A 20 4.85 5.91 14.32
C LEU A 20 6.35 5.72 14.18
N THR A 21 7.14 6.78 14.35
CA THR A 21 8.60 6.73 14.21
C THR A 21 9.24 5.89 15.33
N PHE A 22 8.78 6.04 16.55
CA PHE A 22 9.35 5.37 17.72
C PHE A 22 8.70 4.01 18.04
N SER A 23 7.57 3.67 17.44
CA SER A 23 6.89 2.40 17.71
C SER A 23 7.28 1.32 16.70
N SER A 24 7.36 0.08 17.16
CA SER A 24 7.53 -1.11 16.31
C SER A 24 6.33 -1.41 15.38
N VAL A 25 5.33 -0.53 15.39
CA VAL A 25 4.10 -0.63 14.59
C VAL A 25 4.38 -0.44 13.10
N GLN A 26 5.49 0.22 12.73
CA GLN A 26 5.86 0.46 11.33
C GLN A 26 5.89 -0.80 10.45
N ASN A 27 6.22 -1.96 11.03
CA ASN A 27 6.39 -3.20 10.28
C ASN A 27 5.12 -4.06 10.21
N LYS A 28 4.00 -3.61 10.78
CA LYS A 28 2.76 -4.38 10.80
C LYS A 28 1.84 -3.92 9.69
N ASN A 29 1.57 -4.82 8.74
CA ASN A 29 0.53 -4.62 7.74
C ASN A 29 -0.78 -5.16 8.32
N ALA A 30 -1.75 -4.28 8.48
CA ALA A 30 -3.09 -4.65 8.94
C ALA A 30 -4.15 -4.07 7.99
N PRO A 31 -4.23 -4.57 6.75
CA PRO A 31 -5.26 -4.12 5.84
C PRO A 31 -6.63 -4.55 6.36
N GLN A 32 -7.61 -3.66 6.27
CA GLN A 32 -8.99 -3.94 6.67
C GLN A 32 -9.79 -4.60 5.55
N ASN A 33 -9.35 -4.40 4.32
CA ASN A 33 -9.97 -4.95 3.13
C ASN A 33 -8.96 -5.11 1.98
N MET A 34 -9.37 -5.81 0.95
CA MET A 34 -8.53 -6.10 -0.22
C MET A 34 -8.07 -4.82 -0.95
N TRP A 35 -8.90 -3.78 -1.00
CA TRP A 35 -8.51 -2.50 -1.62
C TRP A 35 -7.33 -1.88 -0.88
N GLN A 36 -7.41 -1.80 0.43
CA GLN A 36 -6.35 -1.24 1.27
C GLN A 36 -5.06 -2.09 1.20
N GLU A 37 -5.17 -3.41 1.16
CA GLU A 37 -4.04 -4.31 0.97
C GLU A 37 -3.31 -4.02 -0.34
N ASN A 38 -4.06 -3.88 -1.43
CA ASN A 38 -3.50 -3.51 -2.72
C ASN A 38 -2.82 -2.13 -2.68
N MET A 39 -3.48 -1.13 -2.07
CA MET A 39 -2.92 0.21 -1.93
C MET A 39 -1.62 0.22 -1.12
N ILE A 40 -1.57 -0.49 0.00
CA ILE A 40 -0.36 -0.62 0.83
C ILE A 40 0.77 -1.23 0.00
N LYS A 41 0.49 -2.30 -0.73
CA LYS A 41 1.47 -2.99 -1.57
C LYS A 41 2.01 -2.07 -2.68
N MET A 42 1.13 -1.37 -3.38
CA MET A 42 1.50 -0.44 -4.44
C MET A 42 2.29 0.76 -3.89
N GLN A 43 1.88 1.34 -2.78
CA GLN A 43 2.61 2.43 -2.11
C GLN A 43 3.98 1.99 -1.59
N ASN A 44 4.09 0.78 -1.04
CA ASN A 44 5.39 0.23 -0.66
C ASN A 44 6.31 0.11 -1.87
N PHE A 45 5.81 -0.32 -3.02
CA PHE A 45 6.61 -0.35 -4.24
C PHE A 45 7.06 1.05 -4.66
N ILE A 46 6.14 2.01 -4.71
CA ILE A 46 6.42 3.37 -5.18
C ILE A 46 7.43 4.08 -4.27
N TYR A 47 7.27 3.96 -2.93
CA TYR A 47 8.01 4.79 -1.99
C TYR A 47 9.22 4.11 -1.32
N THR A 48 9.33 2.79 -1.41
CA THR A 48 10.39 2.04 -0.71
C THR A 48 11.19 1.10 -1.61
N HIS A 49 10.60 0.61 -2.69
CA HIS A 49 11.26 -0.30 -3.62
C HIS A 49 11.85 0.45 -4.81
N ASN A 50 13.11 0.82 -4.69
CA ASN A 50 13.87 1.49 -5.77
C ASN A 50 14.85 0.53 -6.48
N THR A 51 14.74 -0.77 -6.25
CA THR A 51 15.67 -1.75 -6.82
C THR A 51 15.03 -2.54 -7.94
N SER A 52 15.79 -2.79 -8.99
CA SER A 52 15.44 -3.61 -10.14
C SER A 52 15.15 -5.06 -9.75
N SER A 53 13.97 -5.31 -9.21
CA SER A 53 13.45 -6.64 -8.91
C SER A 53 12.72 -7.21 -10.12
N ASN A 54 12.56 -8.53 -10.15
CA ASN A 54 11.59 -9.16 -11.02
C ASN A 54 10.18 -8.83 -10.53
N ILE A 55 9.28 -8.49 -11.43
CA ILE A 55 7.97 -7.94 -11.05
C ILE A 55 6.86 -8.84 -11.58
N ILE A 56 5.90 -9.15 -10.73
CA ILE A 56 4.70 -9.91 -11.10
C ILE A 56 3.53 -8.94 -11.17
N LEU A 57 2.87 -8.90 -12.32
CA LEU A 57 1.69 -8.09 -12.61
C LEU A 57 0.49 -8.98 -12.89
N GLY A 58 -0.65 -8.61 -12.36
CA GLY A 58 -1.85 -9.41 -12.61
C GLY A 58 -3.04 -9.02 -11.74
N SER A 59 -3.96 -9.95 -11.67
CA SER A 59 -5.22 -9.85 -10.92
C SER A 59 -5.14 -10.59 -9.57
N SER A 60 -6.30 -10.97 -9.05
CA SER A 60 -6.44 -11.78 -7.85
C SER A 60 -5.78 -13.17 -7.96
N LEU A 61 -5.64 -13.72 -9.15
CA LEU A 61 -4.99 -15.02 -9.36
C LEU A 61 -3.48 -14.92 -9.07
N SER A 62 -2.82 -13.90 -9.60
CA SER A 62 -1.39 -13.69 -9.37
C SER A 62 -1.11 -13.06 -8.00
N MET A 63 -2.08 -12.42 -7.36
CA MET A 63 -1.92 -11.81 -6.03
C MET A 63 -1.46 -12.82 -4.97
N GLY A 64 -1.94 -14.07 -5.07
CA GLY A 64 -1.59 -15.15 -4.15
C GLY A 64 -0.18 -15.73 -4.34
N ILE A 65 0.52 -15.37 -5.41
CA ILE A 65 1.88 -15.85 -5.67
C ILE A 65 2.83 -15.23 -4.66
N LYS A 66 3.39 -16.06 -3.79
CA LYS A 66 4.44 -15.62 -2.86
C LYS A 66 5.77 -15.53 -3.60
N PRO A 67 6.47 -14.41 -3.51
CA PRO A 67 7.81 -14.30 -4.09
C PRO A 67 8.74 -15.38 -3.56
N PHE A 68 9.46 -16.06 -4.45
CA PHE A 68 10.40 -17.13 -4.09
C PHE A 68 11.61 -16.64 -3.30
N ASN A 69 11.97 -15.37 -3.49
CA ASN A 69 13.08 -14.68 -2.82
C ASN A 69 12.89 -13.16 -2.88
N ASN A 70 13.79 -12.41 -2.29
CA ASN A 70 13.77 -10.95 -2.25
C ASN A 70 13.97 -10.27 -3.62
N ASN A 71 14.28 -11.04 -4.67
CA ASN A 71 14.45 -10.50 -6.02
C ASN A 71 13.14 -10.36 -6.80
N TYR A 72 12.01 -10.73 -6.19
CA TYR A 72 10.69 -10.62 -6.81
C TYR A 72 9.80 -9.67 -6.03
N TYR A 73 9.06 -8.84 -6.73
CA TYR A 73 8.00 -8.02 -6.15
C TYR A 73 6.65 -8.33 -6.81
N ASN A 74 5.66 -8.70 -6.01
CA ASN A 74 4.33 -8.98 -6.55
C ASN A 74 3.45 -7.73 -6.50
N LEU A 75 3.25 -7.07 -7.65
CA LEU A 75 2.36 -5.92 -7.85
C LEU A 75 0.93 -6.32 -8.29
N ALA A 76 0.65 -7.61 -8.44
CA ALA A 76 -0.70 -8.05 -8.79
C ALA A 76 -1.72 -7.60 -7.74
N ALA A 77 -2.90 -7.18 -8.19
CA ALA A 77 -3.93 -6.59 -7.33
C ALA A 77 -5.24 -7.37 -7.39
N GLY A 78 -5.78 -7.72 -6.23
CA GLY A 78 -7.09 -8.34 -6.14
C GLY A 78 -8.18 -7.42 -6.70
N GLY A 79 -8.99 -7.94 -7.62
CA GLY A 79 -9.99 -7.14 -8.33
C GLY A 79 -9.43 -6.11 -9.33
N GLY A 80 -8.10 -6.03 -9.45
CA GLY A 80 -7.40 -5.19 -10.41
C GLY A 80 -7.07 -5.92 -11.73
N ASN A 81 -6.15 -5.33 -12.47
CA ASN A 81 -5.64 -5.87 -13.73
C ASN A 81 -4.14 -5.57 -13.88
N PRO A 82 -3.41 -6.21 -14.80
CA PRO A 82 -1.98 -6.01 -14.96
C PRO A 82 -1.62 -4.60 -15.47
N PHE A 83 -2.55 -3.87 -16.09
CA PHE A 83 -2.30 -2.52 -16.62
C PHE A 83 -2.01 -1.50 -15.52
N ALA A 84 -2.65 -1.64 -14.34
CA ALA A 84 -2.33 -0.80 -13.19
C ALA A 84 -0.86 -0.91 -12.79
N GLY A 85 -0.35 -2.14 -12.73
CA GLY A 85 1.05 -2.39 -12.44
C GLY A 85 1.98 -1.82 -13.51
N LEU A 86 1.65 -1.98 -14.79
CA LEU A 86 2.42 -1.40 -15.91
C LEU A 86 2.47 0.13 -15.84
N GLU A 87 1.35 0.77 -15.52
CA GLU A 87 1.29 2.23 -15.38
C GLU A 87 2.10 2.72 -14.17
N ILE A 88 2.10 1.97 -13.07
CA ILE A 88 2.96 2.25 -11.90
C ILE A 88 4.43 2.18 -12.32
N LEU A 89 4.86 1.12 -13.02
CA LEU A 89 6.24 0.98 -13.49
C LEU A 89 6.64 2.15 -14.37
N LYS A 90 5.79 2.51 -15.32
CA LYS A 90 6.00 3.65 -16.23
C LYS A 90 6.18 4.96 -15.46
N ARG A 91 5.28 5.26 -14.52
CA ARG A 91 5.31 6.52 -13.74
C ARG A 91 6.46 6.60 -12.74
N THR A 92 6.89 5.47 -12.21
CA THR A 92 8.03 5.41 -11.28
C THR A 92 9.37 5.26 -12.00
N ASN A 93 9.35 5.15 -13.32
CA ASN A 93 10.54 4.86 -14.16
C ASN A 93 11.30 3.60 -13.67
N ASN A 94 10.57 2.63 -13.15
CA ASN A 94 11.14 1.38 -12.66
C ASN A 94 10.88 0.26 -13.68
N ASN A 95 11.90 -0.08 -14.43
CA ASN A 95 11.75 -1.02 -15.54
C ASN A 95 11.85 -2.49 -15.13
N GLY A 96 12.17 -2.79 -13.86
CA GLY A 96 12.36 -4.17 -13.42
C GLY A 96 13.40 -4.94 -14.27
N LYS A 97 13.83 -6.10 -13.80
CA LYS A 97 14.68 -7.00 -14.60
C LYS A 97 13.85 -7.88 -15.53
N ILE A 98 12.82 -8.50 -15.00
CA ILE A 98 11.86 -9.33 -15.73
C ILE A 98 10.47 -8.98 -15.24
N ILE A 99 9.53 -8.82 -16.15
CA ILE A 99 8.14 -8.55 -15.84
C ILE A 99 7.31 -9.77 -16.25
N TYR A 100 6.67 -10.39 -15.25
CA TYR A 100 5.73 -11.50 -15.44
C TYR A 100 4.32 -10.92 -15.47
N ILE A 101 3.60 -11.15 -16.56
CA ILE A 101 2.25 -10.60 -16.76
C ILE A 101 1.24 -11.73 -16.84
N GLU A 102 0.22 -11.66 -15.99
CA GLU A 102 -0.95 -12.53 -16.07
C GLU A 102 -1.81 -12.14 -17.27
N ILE A 103 -2.10 -13.10 -18.16
CA ILE A 103 -2.75 -12.85 -19.44
C ILE A 103 -4.29 -12.87 -19.37
N ASN A 104 -4.87 -13.48 -18.32
CA ASN A 104 -6.31 -13.77 -18.25
C ASN A 104 -7.25 -12.57 -18.49
N TYR A 105 -6.83 -11.37 -18.15
CA TYR A 105 -7.67 -10.15 -18.24
C TYR A 105 -7.19 -9.12 -19.25
N LEU A 106 -6.17 -9.43 -20.04
CA LEU A 106 -5.62 -8.48 -21.03
C LEU A 106 -6.64 -8.07 -22.09
N LEU A 107 -7.59 -8.95 -22.41
CA LEU A 107 -8.57 -8.71 -23.49
C LEU A 107 -9.87 -8.04 -22.98
N THR A 108 -10.10 -7.96 -21.69
CA THR A 108 -11.41 -7.58 -21.12
C THR A 108 -11.40 -6.28 -20.32
N LYS A 109 -10.24 -5.75 -19.97
CA LYS A 109 -10.14 -4.55 -19.11
C LYS A 109 -9.17 -3.53 -19.68
N SER A 110 -9.44 -2.25 -19.48
CA SER A 110 -8.61 -1.14 -19.90
C SER A 110 -7.92 -0.47 -18.71
N VAL A 111 -6.89 0.34 -18.99
CA VAL A 111 -6.16 1.15 -17.98
C VAL A 111 -7.07 2.17 -17.30
N SER A 112 -8.08 2.69 -18.03
CA SER A 112 -9.00 3.71 -17.54
C SER A 112 -9.89 3.27 -16.37
N ASP A 113 -10.05 1.97 -16.18
CA ASP A 113 -10.94 1.41 -15.15
C ASP A 113 -10.24 1.22 -13.79
N ASP A 114 -9.00 1.67 -13.66
CA ASP A 114 -8.20 1.39 -12.46
C ASP A 114 -8.32 2.49 -11.40
N LYS A 115 -9.15 2.21 -10.40
CA LYS A 115 -9.37 3.08 -9.24
C LYS A 115 -8.10 3.32 -8.41
N TYR A 116 -7.14 2.38 -8.46
CA TYR A 116 -5.91 2.49 -7.71
C TYR A 116 -5.02 3.61 -8.24
N LEU A 117 -4.91 3.72 -9.57
CA LEU A 117 -4.07 4.74 -10.19
C LEU A 117 -4.49 6.16 -9.84
N ALA A 118 -5.79 6.44 -9.85
CA ALA A 118 -6.32 7.75 -9.46
C ALA A 118 -5.96 8.11 -8.00
N SER A 119 -6.04 7.12 -7.10
CA SER A 119 -5.74 7.33 -5.68
C SER A 119 -4.23 7.39 -5.38
N LEU A 120 -3.43 6.60 -6.09
CA LEU A 120 -1.97 6.56 -5.92
C LEU A 120 -1.32 7.85 -6.37
N PHE A 121 -1.67 8.32 -7.56
CA PHE A 121 -1.05 9.47 -8.21
C PHE A 121 -1.90 10.75 -8.10
N MET A 122 -2.63 10.89 -7.01
CA MET A 122 -3.34 12.13 -6.71
C MET A 122 -2.32 13.27 -6.56
N PRO A 123 -2.48 14.37 -7.31
CA PRO A 123 -1.58 15.52 -7.23
C PRO A 123 -1.39 16.00 -5.78
N ILE A 124 -0.23 16.50 -5.45
CA ILE A 124 0.17 16.96 -4.12
C ILE A 124 0.22 15.82 -3.09
N LEU A 125 -0.82 14.98 -2.98
CA LEU A 125 -0.88 13.91 -1.99
C LEU A 125 0.15 12.81 -2.25
N ASN A 126 0.44 12.50 -3.52
CA ASN A 126 1.50 11.56 -3.87
C ASN A 126 2.87 12.05 -3.36
N ASP A 127 3.18 13.32 -3.57
CA ASP A 127 4.44 13.92 -3.12
C ASP A 127 4.51 13.99 -1.59
N LEU A 128 3.41 14.38 -0.95
CA LEU A 128 3.33 14.39 0.51
C LEU A 128 3.52 12.99 1.11
N ARG A 129 2.98 11.95 0.51
CA ARG A 129 3.16 10.56 0.96
C ARG A 129 4.61 10.07 0.82
N ALA A 130 5.37 10.62 -0.13
CA ALA A 130 6.78 10.28 -0.28
C ALA A 130 7.59 10.74 0.94
N TYR A 131 7.32 11.95 1.44
CA TYR A 131 8.04 12.57 2.55
C TYR A 131 7.40 12.33 3.93
N LEU A 132 6.08 12.10 3.98
CA LEU A 132 5.30 11.95 5.21
C LEU A 132 4.68 10.55 5.32
N PRO A 133 5.41 9.57 5.89
CA PRO A 133 4.90 8.21 6.06
C PRO A 133 3.51 8.10 6.72
N PRO A 134 3.11 8.98 7.69
CA PRO A 134 1.78 8.93 8.29
C PRO A 134 0.61 9.08 7.31
N LEU A 135 0.86 9.67 6.12
CA LEU A 135 -0.16 9.83 5.07
C LEU A 135 -0.34 8.60 4.18
N ARG A 136 0.49 7.57 4.36
CA ARG A 136 0.40 6.31 3.60
C ARG A 136 -0.67 5.40 4.19
N GLU A 137 -1.32 4.61 3.33
CA GLU A 137 -2.37 3.67 3.73
C GLU A 137 -1.95 2.70 4.85
N LYS A 138 -0.70 2.28 4.83
CA LYS A 138 -0.11 1.41 5.87
C LYS A 138 -0.23 1.99 7.28
N HIS A 139 -0.23 3.30 7.40
CA HIS A 139 -0.18 4.01 8.68
C HIS A 139 -1.50 4.68 9.05
N GLN A 140 -2.61 4.27 8.44
CA GLN A 140 -3.92 4.78 8.84
C GLN A 140 -4.25 4.39 10.28
N PRO A 141 -4.66 5.35 11.15
CA PRO A 141 -4.93 5.08 12.58
C PRO A 141 -5.94 3.97 12.82
N PHE A 142 -7.01 3.93 12.03
CA PHE A 142 -8.05 2.90 12.17
C PHE A 142 -7.53 1.48 11.85
N SER A 143 -6.65 1.32 10.88
CA SER A 143 -6.02 0.04 10.56
C SER A 143 -5.14 -0.45 11.70
N LEU A 144 -4.39 0.46 12.33
CA LEU A 144 -3.52 0.14 13.46
C LEU A 144 -4.33 -0.22 14.71
N ILE A 145 -5.41 0.50 14.98
CA ILE A 145 -6.35 0.19 16.08
C ILE A 145 -6.99 -1.18 15.85
N GLY A 146 -7.51 -1.44 14.64
CA GLY A 146 -8.10 -2.73 14.28
C GLY A 146 -7.12 -3.89 14.46
N PHE A 147 -5.87 -3.73 14.02
CA PHE A 147 -4.82 -4.72 14.22
C PHE A 147 -4.54 -4.99 15.71
N TYR A 148 -4.46 -3.93 16.52
CA TYR A 148 -4.24 -4.07 17.96
C TYR A 148 -5.36 -4.87 18.64
N PHE A 149 -6.62 -4.59 18.30
CA PHE A 149 -7.76 -5.34 18.82
C PHE A 149 -7.72 -6.81 18.34
N GLN A 150 -7.50 -7.07 17.08
CA GLN A 150 -7.41 -8.44 16.55
C GLN A 150 -6.29 -9.24 17.23
N THR A 151 -5.11 -8.66 17.38
CA THR A 151 -3.97 -9.40 17.93
C THR A 151 -4.03 -9.57 19.45
N LYS A 152 -4.53 -8.62 20.20
CA LYS A 152 -4.61 -8.75 21.65
C LYS A 152 -5.89 -9.41 22.16
N VAL A 153 -7.03 -9.06 21.59
CA VAL A 153 -8.32 -9.58 22.04
C VAL A 153 -8.50 -11.02 21.60
N LEU A 154 -8.26 -11.34 20.34
CA LEU A 154 -8.40 -12.70 19.84
C LEU A 154 -7.38 -13.66 20.47
N LYS A 155 -6.12 -13.26 20.64
CA LYS A 155 -5.15 -14.09 21.38
C LYS A 155 -5.59 -14.39 22.81
N ARG A 156 -6.26 -13.46 23.47
CA ARG A 156 -6.74 -13.66 24.85
C ARG A 156 -7.94 -14.63 24.91
N ILE A 157 -8.78 -14.64 23.88
CA ILE A 157 -9.96 -15.53 23.79
C ILE A 157 -9.55 -16.98 23.45
N PHE A 158 -8.52 -17.15 22.60
CA PHE A 158 -8.09 -18.48 22.12
C PHE A 158 -6.89 -19.05 22.90
N SER A 159 -6.39 -18.37 23.93
CA SER A 159 -5.32 -18.87 24.81
C SER A 159 -5.83 -19.42 26.14
N THR A 160 -7.14 -19.51 26.31
CA THR A 160 -7.82 -20.28 27.37
C THR A 160 -8.28 -21.61 26.81
#